data_0a55a3680c87b12c07e20907deae1a01
#
_entry.id   0a55a3680c87b12c07e20907deae1a01
#
_cell.length_a   1.000
_cell.length_b   1.000
_cell.length_c   1.000
_cell.angle_alpha   90.00
_cell.angle_beta   90.00
_cell.angle_gamma   90.00
#
_symmetry.space_group_name_H-M   'P 1'
#
loop_
_entity.id
_entity.type
_entity.pdbx_description
1 polymer ?
#
loop_
_entity_poly.entity_id
_entity_poly.type
_entity_poly.pdbx_seq_one_letter_code
_entity_poly.pdbx_strand_id
1 'polypeptide(L)'
;MEKTVLIGIITHEQGLEKSMDYLDELAFLTMTAGGTVTKTFTQKLNNPNPKTFIGEGKINEIREYIKENNIQTVIFDDELSATQERNISKIFNCKILDRTNLILDIFAQRAKTSYAKTQVELAQCQYLLPRLKGMWTHLERQKGGIGMRGPGETEIETDRRIVRNKISLLKNKIKAIDKQMHVQRGNRGKLVRVAIVGYTNVGKSTLMNLLCKSKVFAEDKLFATLDTTVRKLVIGNLPFLISDTVGFIRKLPTQLVESFKSTLDEVREADLLLHVIDITHSNFEEHKQSVEKILSEIKSLNKPTLLVFNKIDNYQAVEIEADDLITERTKKHYTLDQWKKTWMNELGENVIFISAKDKKNIDDLKELMYSKVREIHVTRFPYNNFLYPEII
;
A
#
# COMPACT_ATOMS: atom_id res chain seq x y z
N MET A 1 5.10 21.39 11.49
CA MET A 1 4.52 20.05 11.34
C MET A 1 3.22 20.01 12.12
N GLU A 2 2.14 19.47 11.55
CA GLU A 2 0.84 19.35 12.25
C GLU A 2 0.93 18.34 13.40
N LYS A 3 0.54 18.77 14.62
CA LYS A 3 0.43 17.86 15.75
C LYS A 3 -0.77 16.95 15.58
N THR A 4 -0.54 15.65 15.66
CA THR A 4 -1.52 14.62 15.31
C THR A 4 -1.70 13.62 16.43
N VAL A 5 -2.94 13.18 16.65
CA VAL A 5 -3.31 12.07 17.52
C VAL A 5 -3.82 10.92 16.68
N LEU A 6 -3.41 9.68 17.01
CA LEU A 6 -3.89 8.48 16.37
C LEU A 6 -4.90 7.75 17.23
N ILE A 7 -5.92 7.18 16.59
CA ILE A 7 -6.98 6.41 17.27
C ILE A 7 -7.17 5.07 16.56
N GLY A 8 -7.11 4.00 17.35
CA GLY A 8 -7.40 2.65 16.90
C GLY A 8 -8.35 1.91 17.84
N ILE A 9 -9.09 0.95 17.30
CA ILE A 9 -9.87 0.01 18.10
C ILE A 9 -9.17 -1.35 18.15
N ILE A 10 -9.28 -2.01 19.30
CA ILE A 10 -8.80 -3.37 19.52
C ILE A 10 -10.03 -4.26 19.54
N THR A 11 -10.18 -5.13 18.54
CA THR A 11 -11.25 -6.11 18.48
C THR A 11 -10.81 -7.46 19.07
N HIS A 12 -11.74 -8.36 19.36
CA HIS A 12 -11.40 -9.70 19.83
C HIS A 12 -10.56 -10.52 18.83
N GLU A 13 -10.75 -10.28 17.55
CA GLU A 13 -10.01 -10.96 16.48
C GLU A 13 -8.57 -10.41 16.31
N GLN A 14 -8.35 -9.16 16.75
CA GLN A 14 -7.08 -8.48 16.68
C GLN A 14 -6.51 -8.36 18.10
N GLY A 15 -5.54 -9.17 18.45
CA GLY A 15 -4.84 -9.06 19.73
C GLY A 15 -4.22 -7.66 19.92
N LEU A 16 -3.86 -7.32 21.15
CA LEU A 16 -3.25 -6.02 21.49
C LEU A 16 -1.97 -5.77 20.66
N GLU A 17 -1.13 -6.77 20.54
CA GLU A 17 0.16 -6.69 19.81
C GLU A 17 -0.05 -6.30 18.35
N LYS A 18 -0.95 -6.98 17.64
CA LYS A 18 -1.28 -6.65 16.25
C LYS A 18 -1.88 -5.26 16.08
N SER A 19 -2.71 -4.83 17.03
CA SER A 19 -3.30 -3.49 16.99
C SER A 19 -2.25 -2.40 17.17
N MET A 20 -1.21 -2.64 17.97
CA MET A 20 -0.08 -1.73 18.12
C MET A 20 0.74 -1.66 16.84
N ASP A 21 1.09 -2.77 16.22
CA ASP A 21 1.80 -2.79 14.93
C ASP A 21 1.03 -2.01 13.84
N TYR A 22 -0.30 -2.10 13.85
CA TYR A 22 -1.16 -1.34 12.93
C TYR A 22 -1.13 0.16 13.18
N LEU A 23 -1.05 0.56 14.44
CA LEU A 23 -0.94 1.97 14.82
C LEU A 23 0.46 2.53 14.56
N ASP A 24 1.50 1.71 14.67
CA ASP A 24 2.87 2.06 14.28
C ASP A 24 2.96 2.28 12.77
N GLU A 25 2.30 1.43 11.96
CA GLU A 25 2.17 1.66 10.52
C GLU A 25 1.42 2.97 10.22
N LEU A 26 0.32 3.27 10.94
CA LEU A 26 -0.41 4.52 10.80
C LEU A 26 0.43 5.73 11.23
N ALA A 27 1.26 5.60 12.26
CA ALA A 27 2.20 6.63 12.68
C ALA A 27 3.23 6.92 11.58
N PHE A 28 3.75 5.88 10.93
CA PHE A 28 4.68 6.04 9.82
C PHE A 28 4.02 6.67 8.57
N LEU A 29 2.76 6.33 8.29
CA LEU A 29 1.96 7.02 7.26
C LEU A 29 1.80 8.51 7.59
N THR A 30 1.47 8.82 8.84
CA THR A 30 1.30 10.20 9.32
C THR A 30 2.58 11.02 9.15
N MET A 31 3.72 10.47 9.54
CA MET A 31 5.03 11.11 9.33
C MET A 31 5.34 11.30 7.84
N THR A 32 4.99 10.31 7.00
CA THR A 32 5.16 10.40 5.54
C THR A 32 4.33 11.54 4.95
N ALA A 33 3.15 11.82 5.51
CA ALA A 33 2.30 12.96 5.13
C ALA A 33 2.76 14.31 5.72
N GLY A 34 3.79 14.32 6.58
CA GLY A 34 4.33 15.54 7.20
C GLY A 34 3.71 15.88 8.57
N GLY A 35 2.92 14.97 9.16
CA GLY A 35 2.41 15.10 10.51
C GLY A 35 3.39 14.64 11.59
N THR A 36 3.19 15.08 12.83
CA THR A 36 3.93 14.62 14.01
C THR A 36 2.97 13.97 14.99
N VAL A 37 3.15 12.67 15.24
CA VAL A 37 2.31 11.94 16.20
C VAL A 37 2.71 12.30 17.62
N THR A 38 1.75 12.81 18.40
CA THR A 38 1.96 13.20 19.80
C THR A 38 1.51 12.11 20.76
N LYS A 39 0.41 11.44 20.47
CA LYS A 39 -0.14 10.35 21.28
C LYS A 39 -1.00 9.41 20.45
N THR A 40 -1.02 8.16 20.85
CA THR A 40 -1.89 7.12 20.29
C THR A 40 -2.90 6.69 21.35
N PHE A 41 -4.17 6.66 20.98
CA PHE A 41 -5.27 6.18 21.81
C PHE A 41 -5.84 4.89 21.27
N THR A 42 -6.09 3.95 22.17
CA THR A 42 -6.73 2.68 21.83
C THR A 42 -7.96 2.47 22.70
N GLN A 43 -8.94 1.75 22.17
CA GLN A 43 -10.09 1.29 22.92
C GLN A 43 -10.45 -0.14 22.52
N LYS A 44 -10.69 -0.99 23.52
CA LYS A 44 -11.23 -2.35 23.28
C LYS A 44 -12.72 -2.24 23.01
N LEU A 45 -13.15 -2.63 21.82
CA LEU A 45 -14.54 -2.66 21.38
C LEU A 45 -14.79 -3.83 20.48
N ASN A 46 -15.89 -4.56 20.69
CA ASN A 46 -16.28 -5.64 19.77
C ASN A 46 -16.76 -5.08 18.44
N ASN A 47 -17.52 -3.99 18.49
CA ASN A 47 -18.02 -3.29 17.31
C ASN A 47 -17.81 -1.79 17.46
N PRO A 48 -17.44 -1.07 16.39
CA PRO A 48 -17.36 0.38 16.38
C PRO A 48 -18.70 1.02 16.73
N ASN A 49 -18.68 2.12 17.49
CA ASN A 49 -19.90 2.89 17.77
C ASN A 49 -20.46 3.47 16.45
N PRO A 50 -21.74 3.24 16.12
CA PRO A 50 -22.33 3.75 14.87
C PRO A 50 -22.33 5.29 14.74
N LYS A 51 -22.33 6.02 15.86
CA LYS A 51 -22.36 7.50 15.86
C LYS A 51 -20.97 8.13 15.88
N THR A 52 -20.04 7.55 16.62
CA THR A 52 -18.78 8.21 16.99
C THR A 52 -17.56 7.31 16.86
N PHE A 53 -17.72 6.10 16.30
CA PHE A 53 -16.69 5.09 16.13
C PHE A 53 -16.14 4.52 17.45
N ILE A 54 -15.84 5.38 18.44
CA ILE A 54 -15.38 5.04 19.79
C ILE A 54 -16.44 5.43 20.82
N GLY A 55 -16.32 4.91 22.06
CA GLY A 55 -17.25 5.19 23.15
C GLY A 55 -17.12 6.60 23.73
N GLU A 56 -18.19 7.08 24.37
CA GLU A 56 -18.29 8.46 24.88
C GLU A 56 -17.20 8.82 25.92
N GLY A 57 -16.86 7.90 26.82
CA GLY A 57 -15.77 8.13 27.79
C GLY A 57 -14.43 8.39 27.12
N LYS A 58 -14.09 7.59 26.10
CA LYS A 58 -12.84 7.76 25.33
C LYS A 58 -12.86 9.05 24.50
N ILE A 59 -14.02 9.44 23.96
CA ILE A 59 -14.19 10.74 23.27
C ILE A 59 -13.87 11.90 24.18
N ASN A 60 -14.39 11.90 25.42
CA ASN A 60 -14.14 12.98 26.37
C ASN A 60 -12.65 13.06 26.75
N GLU A 61 -12.01 11.92 27.03
CA GLU A 61 -10.56 11.84 27.29
C GLU A 61 -9.75 12.46 26.14
N ILE A 62 -10.06 12.07 24.91
CA ILE A 62 -9.34 12.57 23.71
C ILE A 62 -9.62 14.06 23.51
N ARG A 63 -10.85 14.52 23.72
CA ARG A 63 -11.23 15.94 23.57
C ARG A 63 -10.47 16.84 24.55
N GLU A 64 -10.28 16.40 25.79
CA GLU A 64 -9.46 17.11 26.78
C GLU A 64 -8.01 17.19 26.34
N TYR A 65 -7.44 16.06 25.93
CA TYR A 65 -6.07 16.01 25.42
C TYR A 65 -5.85 16.92 24.20
N ILE A 66 -6.81 16.96 23.26
CA ILE A 66 -6.76 17.82 22.08
C ILE A 66 -6.64 19.29 22.47
N LYS A 67 -7.45 19.73 23.47
CA LYS A 67 -7.45 21.12 23.96
C LYS A 67 -6.16 21.48 24.68
N GLU A 68 -5.68 20.62 25.57
CA GLU A 68 -4.48 20.85 26.38
C GLU A 68 -3.21 20.91 25.51
N ASN A 69 -3.12 20.09 24.46
CA ASN A 69 -1.91 19.96 23.65
C ASN A 69 -1.99 20.70 22.31
N ASN A 70 -3.07 21.43 22.04
CA ASN A 70 -3.31 22.13 20.76
C ASN A 70 -3.15 21.20 19.56
N ILE A 71 -3.85 20.07 19.57
CA ILE A 71 -3.83 19.08 18.48
C ILE A 71 -4.63 19.62 17.29
N GLN A 72 -4.04 19.56 16.12
CA GLN A 72 -4.63 20.06 14.87
C GLN A 72 -5.39 18.99 14.10
N THR A 73 -4.92 17.75 14.19
CA THR A 73 -5.45 16.64 13.37
C THR A 73 -5.60 15.38 14.21
N VAL A 74 -6.69 14.66 14.01
CA VAL A 74 -6.94 13.33 14.59
C VAL A 74 -7.12 12.33 13.44
N ILE A 75 -6.41 11.20 13.50
CA ILE A 75 -6.44 10.17 12.47
C ILE A 75 -6.91 8.85 13.05
N PHE A 76 -7.88 8.25 12.40
CA PHE A 76 -8.41 6.92 12.72
C PHE A 76 -7.79 5.85 11.83
N ASP A 77 -7.45 4.68 12.40
CA ASP A 77 -6.88 3.55 11.64
C ASP A 77 -7.89 2.84 10.75
N ASP A 78 -9.17 3.04 10.98
CA ASP A 78 -10.25 2.47 10.19
C ASP A 78 -10.98 3.56 9.39
N GLU A 79 -11.67 3.15 8.33
CA GLU A 79 -12.49 4.05 7.54
C GLU A 79 -13.71 4.49 8.35
N LEU A 80 -13.95 5.80 8.38
CA LEU A 80 -15.09 6.40 9.05
C LEU A 80 -16.27 6.55 8.08
N SER A 81 -17.48 6.28 8.55
CA SER A 81 -18.67 6.69 7.81
C SER A 81 -18.81 8.23 7.84
N ALA A 82 -19.46 8.79 6.82
CA ALA A 82 -19.73 10.23 6.74
C ALA A 82 -20.44 10.79 8.01
N THR A 83 -21.26 9.98 8.65
CA THR A 83 -21.96 10.35 9.89
C THR A 83 -21.01 10.37 11.09
N GLN A 84 -20.14 9.39 11.22
CA GLN A 84 -19.13 9.32 12.28
C GLN A 84 -18.16 10.49 12.17
N GLU A 85 -17.58 10.72 10.98
CA GLU A 85 -16.65 11.82 10.70
C GLU A 85 -17.27 13.18 11.09
N ARG A 86 -18.50 13.44 10.65
CA ARG A 86 -19.22 14.67 10.99
C ARG A 86 -19.45 14.84 12.50
N ASN A 87 -19.87 13.78 13.20
CA ASN A 87 -20.16 13.85 14.63
C ASN A 87 -18.88 14.08 15.43
N ILE A 88 -17.81 13.37 15.09
CA ILE A 88 -16.50 13.49 15.74
C ILE A 88 -15.90 14.88 15.50
N SER A 89 -15.97 15.40 14.27
CA SER A 89 -15.48 16.73 13.91
C SER A 89 -16.15 17.83 14.73
N LYS A 90 -17.47 17.71 15.00
CA LYS A 90 -18.20 18.65 15.86
C LYS A 90 -17.75 18.59 17.33
N ILE A 91 -17.36 17.41 17.83
CA ILE A 91 -16.94 17.21 19.21
C ILE A 91 -15.51 17.67 19.44
N PHE A 92 -14.61 17.32 18.54
CA PHE A 92 -13.18 17.60 18.67
C PHE A 92 -12.79 18.99 18.19
N ASN A 93 -13.57 19.58 17.28
CA ASN A 93 -13.31 20.89 16.66
C ASN A 93 -11.90 21.01 16.06
N CYS A 94 -11.43 19.93 15.46
CA CYS A 94 -10.16 19.84 14.74
C CYS A 94 -10.34 19.03 13.45
N LYS A 95 -9.30 18.94 12.63
CA LYS A 95 -9.30 18.15 11.40
C LYS A 95 -9.40 16.66 11.72
N ILE A 96 -10.36 15.97 11.14
CA ILE A 96 -10.52 14.53 11.28
C ILE A 96 -10.16 13.87 9.96
N LEU A 97 -9.30 12.88 10.04
CA LEU A 97 -8.94 12.02 8.91
C LEU A 97 -9.19 10.57 9.31
N ASP A 98 -9.46 9.74 8.32
CA ASP A 98 -9.36 8.31 8.44
C ASP A 98 -8.15 7.78 7.63
N ARG A 99 -7.84 6.51 7.79
CA ARG A 99 -6.73 5.87 7.09
C ARG A 99 -6.83 6.04 5.56
N THR A 100 -8.04 5.92 5.02
CA THR A 100 -8.31 6.07 3.58
C THR A 100 -7.94 7.47 3.09
N ASN A 101 -8.38 8.51 3.80
CA ASN A 101 -8.10 9.89 3.44
C ASN A 101 -6.60 10.21 3.56
N LEU A 102 -5.95 9.73 4.63
CA LEU A 102 -4.50 9.89 4.81
C LEU A 102 -3.71 9.28 3.65
N ILE A 103 -4.06 8.07 3.21
CA ILE A 103 -3.41 7.41 2.06
C ILE A 103 -3.65 8.21 0.78
N LEU A 104 -4.87 8.70 0.55
CA LEU A 104 -5.20 9.56 -0.60
C LEU A 104 -4.39 10.86 -0.61
N ASP A 105 -4.18 11.49 0.55
CA ASP A 105 -3.35 12.69 0.69
C ASP A 105 -1.88 12.40 0.35
N ILE A 106 -1.32 11.30 0.85
CA ILE A 106 0.05 10.88 0.52
C ILE A 106 0.20 10.66 -0.98
N PHE A 107 -0.78 9.99 -1.61
CA PHE A 107 -0.76 9.77 -3.05
C PHE A 107 -0.88 11.05 -3.85
N ALA A 108 -1.71 12.01 -3.41
CA ALA A 108 -1.83 13.31 -4.06
C ALA A 108 -0.51 14.09 -4.06
N GLN A 109 0.25 14.01 -2.96
CA GLN A 109 1.57 14.63 -2.84
C GLN A 109 2.65 13.92 -3.69
N ARG A 110 2.53 12.60 -3.88
CA ARG A 110 3.53 11.78 -4.57
C ARG A 110 3.29 11.63 -6.07
N ALA A 111 2.07 11.83 -6.56
CA ALA A 111 1.72 11.71 -7.96
C ALA A 111 2.46 12.74 -8.83
N LYS A 112 3.38 12.29 -9.68
CA LYS A 112 4.19 13.14 -10.58
C LYS A 112 3.59 13.19 -11.98
N THR A 113 3.20 12.03 -12.53
CA THR A 113 2.65 11.95 -13.89
C THR A 113 1.21 12.48 -13.96
N SER A 114 0.82 12.99 -15.12
CA SER A 114 -0.57 13.40 -15.37
C SER A 114 -1.55 12.24 -15.17
N TYR A 115 -1.11 11.03 -15.46
CA TYR A 115 -1.89 9.83 -15.29
C TYR A 115 -2.15 9.53 -13.82
N ALA A 116 -1.09 9.42 -12.99
CA ALA A 116 -1.23 9.20 -11.55
C ALA A 116 -2.05 10.29 -10.86
N LYS A 117 -1.84 11.57 -11.23
CA LYS A 117 -2.65 12.69 -10.74
C LYS A 117 -4.14 12.50 -11.04
N THR A 118 -4.46 12.09 -12.28
CA THR A 118 -5.86 11.85 -12.69
C THR A 118 -6.48 10.68 -11.91
N GLN A 119 -5.72 9.63 -11.62
CA GLN A 119 -6.18 8.48 -10.84
C GLN A 119 -6.44 8.85 -9.39
N VAL A 120 -5.50 9.57 -8.75
CA VAL A 120 -5.65 10.03 -7.35
C VAL A 120 -6.84 10.98 -7.23
N GLU A 121 -7.00 11.92 -8.17
CA GLU A 121 -8.13 12.85 -8.21
C GLU A 121 -9.47 12.11 -8.36
N LEU A 122 -9.51 11.05 -9.18
CA LEU A 122 -10.70 10.19 -9.30
C LEU A 122 -11.03 9.52 -7.96
N ALA A 123 -10.04 8.92 -7.29
CA ALA A 123 -10.23 8.27 -6.02
C ALA A 123 -10.67 9.24 -4.92
N GLN A 124 -10.09 10.45 -4.86
CA GLN A 124 -10.52 11.51 -3.95
C GLN A 124 -11.97 11.94 -4.20
N CYS A 125 -12.38 12.10 -5.47
CA CYS A 125 -13.77 12.44 -5.80
C CYS A 125 -14.74 11.31 -5.41
N GLN A 126 -14.35 10.04 -5.58
CA GLN A 126 -15.16 8.89 -5.19
C GLN A 126 -15.28 8.78 -3.65
N TYR A 127 -14.22 9.03 -2.92
CA TYR A 127 -14.22 9.08 -1.46
C TYR A 127 -15.08 10.24 -0.93
N LEU A 128 -15.00 11.41 -1.54
CA LEU A 128 -15.73 12.61 -1.15
C LEU A 128 -17.23 12.51 -1.42
N LEU A 129 -17.65 11.89 -2.53
CA LEU A 129 -19.04 11.87 -3.00
C LEU A 129 -20.07 11.43 -1.93
N PRO A 130 -19.88 10.35 -1.17
CA PRO A 130 -20.81 9.97 -0.08
C PRO A 130 -20.77 10.92 1.11
N ARG A 131 -19.68 11.67 1.30
CA ARG A 131 -19.42 12.57 2.45
C ARG A 131 -19.95 13.98 2.26
N LEU A 132 -20.27 14.40 1.02
CA LEU A 132 -20.82 15.72 0.69
C LEU A 132 -22.09 16.07 1.48
N LYS A 133 -22.92 15.08 1.80
CA LYS A 133 -24.19 15.28 2.55
C LYS A 133 -24.00 15.84 3.98
N GLY A 134 -22.80 15.82 4.53
CA GLY A 134 -22.50 16.30 5.87
C GLY A 134 -21.73 17.61 5.95
N MET A 135 -21.25 18.14 4.84
CA MET A 135 -20.39 19.34 4.82
C MET A 135 -21.15 20.66 4.98
N TRP A 136 -22.43 20.70 4.60
CA TRP A 136 -23.26 21.90 4.60
C TRP A 136 -24.25 21.95 5.78
N THR A 137 -23.79 21.69 7.00
CA THR A 137 -24.67 21.59 8.19
C THR A 137 -25.39 22.90 8.55
N HIS A 138 -24.92 24.06 8.13
CA HIS A 138 -25.55 25.35 8.37
C HIS A 138 -26.72 25.59 7.43
N LEU A 139 -26.70 25.03 6.21
CA LEU A 139 -27.77 25.15 5.22
C LEU A 139 -28.86 24.08 5.38
N GLU A 140 -28.51 22.90 5.93
CA GLU A 140 -29.49 21.84 6.27
C GLU A 140 -30.60 22.29 7.22
N ARG A 141 -30.37 23.35 8.02
CA ARG A 141 -31.35 23.91 8.96
C ARG A 141 -32.34 24.89 8.31
N GLN A 142 -32.06 25.37 7.12
CA GLN A 142 -33.00 26.22 6.37
C GLN A 142 -33.98 25.31 5.62
N LYS A 143 -35.09 24.98 6.31
CA LYS A 143 -36.18 24.21 5.68
C LYS A 143 -36.91 25.10 4.68
N GLY A 144 -37.15 24.62 3.47
CA GLY A 144 -38.15 25.18 2.57
C GLY A 144 -39.55 25.05 3.17
N GLY A 145 -40.53 25.75 2.62
CA GLY A 145 -41.95 25.61 3.01
C GLY A 145 -42.46 24.19 2.77
N ILE A 146 -43.66 23.86 3.22
CA ILE A 146 -44.30 22.56 3.06
C ILE A 146 -44.30 22.14 1.58
N GLY A 147 -43.58 21.05 1.26
CA GLY A 147 -43.45 20.53 -0.12
C GLY A 147 -42.36 21.21 -0.95
N MET A 148 -41.63 22.21 -0.46
CA MET A 148 -40.50 22.83 -1.15
C MET A 148 -39.15 22.35 -0.61
N ARG A 149 -38.22 22.13 -1.53
CA ARG A 149 -36.78 21.84 -1.18
C ARG A 149 -36.14 23.12 -0.64
N GLY A 150 -35.44 23.01 0.48
CA GLY A 150 -34.68 24.14 1.05
C GLY A 150 -33.45 24.48 0.18
N PRO A 151 -32.90 25.71 0.31
CA PRO A 151 -31.71 26.14 -0.45
C PRO A 151 -30.50 25.22 -0.21
N GLY A 152 -30.36 24.64 0.98
CA GLY A 152 -29.30 23.68 1.27
C GLY A 152 -29.42 22.34 0.55
N GLU A 153 -30.64 21.86 0.26
CA GLU A 153 -30.84 20.63 -0.52
C GLU A 153 -30.48 20.84 -2.00
N THR A 154 -30.77 22.01 -2.56
CA THR A 154 -30.40 22.33 -3.96
C THR A 154 -28.90 22.50 -4.14
N GLU A 155 -28.19 23.07 -3.18
CA GLU A 155 -26.73 23.22 -3.21
C GLU A 155 -26.03 21.86 -3.09
N ILE A 156 -26.45 21.01 -2.15
CA ILE A 156 -25.92 19.66 -1.99
C ILE A 156 -26.13 18.81 -3.25
N GLU A 157 -27.31 18.90 -3.89
CA GLU A 157 -27.57 18.21 -5.16
C GLU A 157 -26.70 18.75 -6.30
N THR A 158 -26.48 20.05 -6.33
CA THR A 158 -25.60 20.70 -7.32
C THR A 158 -24.16 20.23 -7.14
N ASP A 159 -23.61 20.24 -5.93
CA ASP A 159 -22.27 19.76 -5.63
C ASP A 159 -22.11 18.28 -5.97
N ARG A 160 -23.09 17.46 -5.62
CA ARG A 160 -23.09 16.04 -6.00
C ARG A 160 -23.08 15.86 -7.52
N ARG A 161 -23.83 16.68 -8.26
CA ARG A 161 -23.86 16.65 -9.72
C ARG A 161 -22.51 17.05 -10.30
N ILE A 162 -21.89 18.10 -9.77
CA ILE A 162 -20.55 18.56 -10.17
C ILE A 162 -19.52 17.43 -9.94
N VAL A 163 -19.51 16.83 -8.75
CA VAL A 163 -18.55 15.74 -8.44
C VAL A 163 -18.82 14.50 -9.28
N ARG A 164 -20.08 14.12 -9.55
CA ARG A 164 -20.41 13.00 -10.45
C ARG A 164 -19.96 13.27 -11.89
N ASN A 165 -20.17 14.48 -12.39
CA ASN A 165 -19.69 14.88 -13.71
C ASN A 165 -18.16 14.83 -13.78
N LYS A 166 -17.48 15.31 -12.74
CA LYS A 166 -16.02 15.24 -12.63
C LYS A 166 -15.53 13.79 -12.62
N ILE A 167 -16.16 12.89 -11.85
CA ILE A 167 -15.86 11.45 -11.85
C ILE A 167 -15.99 10.86 -13.26
N SER A 168 -17.08 11.18 -13.98
CA SER A 168 -17.29 10.69 -15.34
C SER A 168 -16.21 11.18 -16.31
N LEU A 169 -15.86 12.46 -16.24
CA LEU A 169 -14.81 13.07 -17.05
C LEU A 169 -13.43 12.44 -16.77
N LEU A 170 -13.08 12.25 -15.48
CA LEU A 170 -11.83 11.62 -15.09
C LEU A 170 -11.76 10.15 -15.54
N LYS A 171 -12.85 9.39 -15.43
CA LYS A 171 -12.94 8.01 -15.95
C LYS A 171 -12.71 7.94 -17.45
N ASN A 172 -13.29 8.87 -18.21
CA ASN A 172 -13.09 8.93 -19.66
C ASN A 172 -11.64 9.31 -20.03
N LYS A 173 -11.04 10.24 -19.28
CA LYS A 173 -9.63 10.63 -19.44
C LYS A 173 -8.69 9.45 -19.18
N ILE A 174 -8.92 8.69 -18.11
CA ILE A 174 -8.14 7.48 -17.78
C ILE A 174 -8.25 6.45 -18.91
N LYS A 175 -9.49 6.15 -19.39
CA LYS A 175 -9.69 5.22 -20.50
C LYS A 175 -8.95 5.64 -21.79
N ALA A 176 -8.89 6.93 -22.09
CA ALA A 176 -8.15 7.43 -23.24
C ALA A 176 -6.64 7.23 -23.10
N ILE A 177 -6.10 7.49 -21.89
CA ILE A 177 -4.68 7.27 -21.59
C ILE A 177 -4.35 5.77 -21.62
N ASP A 178 -5.19 4.90 -21.04
CA ASP A 178 -5.02 3.44 -21.03
C ASP A 178 -4.93 2.91 -22.48
N LYS A 179 -5.78 3.40 -23.37
CA LYS A 179 -5.75 3.03 -24.79
C LYS A 179 -4.41 3.40 -25.45
N GLN A 180 -3.89 4.60 -25.16
CA GLN A 180 -2.59 5.04 -25.68
C GLN A 180 -1.44 4.19 -25.09
N MET A 181 -1.48 3.93 -23.79
CA MET A 181 -0.48 3.10 -23.11
C MET A 181 -0.49 1.65 -23.64
N HIS A 182 -1.67 1.09 -23.90
CA HIS A 182 -1.79 -0.25 -24.50
C HIS A 182 -1.11 -0.34 -25.87
N VAL A 183 -1.28 0.67 -26.73
CA VAL A 183 -0.60 0.74 -28.04
C VAL A 183 0.92 0.83 -27.86
N GLN A 184 1.42 1.66 -26.94
CA GLN A 184 2.85 1.79 -26.65
C GLN A 184 3.45 0.48 -26.04
N ARG A 185 2.67 -0.21 -25.21
CA ARG A 185 3.05 -1.50 -24.61
C ARG A 185 3.10 -2.63 -25.63
N GLY A 186 2.27 -2.61 -26.67
CA GLY A 186 2.27 -3.60 -27.76
C GLY A 186 3.64 -3.77 -28.43
N ASN A 187 4.39 -2.67 -28.57
CA ASN A 187 5.75 -2.69 -29.11
C ASN A 187 6.79 -3.32 -28.16
N ARG A 188 6.47 -3.56 -26.88
CA ARG A 188 7.35 -4.20 -25.89
C ARG A 188 7.20 -5.72 -25.84
N GLY A 189 6.34 -6.32 -26.68
CA GLY A 189 5.92 -7.73 -26.64
C GLY A 189 7.02 -8.78 -26.87
N LYS A 190 8.24 -8.38 -27.24
CA LYS A 190 9.36 -9.30 -27.51
C LYS A 190 10.23 -9.64 -26.30
N LEU A 191 10.04 -8.98 -25.15
CA LEU A 191 10.85 -9.20 -23.97
C LEU A 191 10.01 -9.77 -22.82
N VAL A 192 10.60 -10.66 -22.04
CA VAL A 192 10.01 -11.13 -20.78
C VAL A 192 9.86 -9.95 -19.83
N ARG A 193 8.77 -9.91 -19.09
CA ARG A 193 8.44 -8.84 -18.15
C ARG A 193 8.46 -9.38 -16.72
N VAL A 194 9.26 -8.75 -15.86
CA VAL A 194 9.36 -9.05 -14.44
C VAL A 194 8.78 -7.88 -13.65
N ALA A 195 7.82 -8.14 -12.77
CA ALA A 195 7.29 -7.09 -11.89
C ALA A 195 7.74 -7.34 -10.44
N ILE A 196 8.30 -6.30 -9.82
CA ILE A 196 8.63 -6.32 -8.40
C ILE A 196 7.38 -5.95 -7.61
N VAL A 197 6.90 -6.87 -6.79
CA VAL A 197 5.73 -6.68 -5.92
C VAL A 197 6.12 -6.87 -4.45
N GLY A 198 5.35 -6.34 -3.55
CA GLY A 198 5.60 -6.50 -2.12
C GLY A 198 5.02 -5.33 -1.32
N TYR A 199 5.03 -5.49 -0.02
CA TYR A 199 4.52 -4.50 0.91
C TYR A 199 5.29 -3.17 0.82
N THR A 200 4.76 -2.09 1.38
CA THR A 200 5.50 -0.81 1.44
C THR A 200 6.77 -0.97 2.29
N ASN A 201 7.81 -0.23 1.94
CA ASN A 201 9.09 -0.18 2.67
C ASN A 201 9.88 -1.50 2.79
N VAL A 202 9.56 -2.53 2.00
CA VAL A 202 10.35 -3.79 1.97
C VAL A 202 11.65 -3.69 1.16
N GLY A 203 11.91 -2.54 0.52
CA GLY A 203 13.13 -2.29 -0.25
C GLY A 203 13.01 -2.58 -1.76
N LYS A 204 11.79 -2.56 -2.36
CA LYS A 204 11.59 -2.78 -3.82
C LYS A 204 12.41 -1.86 -4.69
N SER A 205 12.29 -0.55 -4.48
CA SER A 205 13.01 0.46 -5.29
C SER A 205 14.51 0.41 -5.05
N THR A 206 14.96 0.08 -3.85
CA THR A 206 16.37 -0.15 -3.53
C THR A 206 16.91 -1.34 -4.32
N LEU A 207 16.17 -2.45 -4.32
CA LEU A 207 16.52 -3.64 -5.09
C LEU A 207 16.57 -3.35 -6.59
N MET A 208 15.56 -2.66 -7.13
CA MET A 208 15.55 -2.27 -8.55
C MET A 208 16.76 -1.40 -8.91
N ASN A 209 17.12 -0.43 -8.06
CA ASN A 209 18.29 0.42 -8.28
C ASN A 209 19.59 -0.39 -8.31
N LEU A 210 19.70 -1.35 -7.41
CA LEU A 210 20.86 -2.22 -7.31
C LEU A 210 20.99 -3.11 -8.57
N LEU A 211 19.90 -3.72 -9.01
CA LEU A 211 19.88 -4.58 -10.18
C LEU A 211 20.17 -3.80 -11.48
N CYS A 212 19.59 -2.61 -11.64
CA CYS A 212 19.72 -1.79 -12.85
C CYS A 212 20.95 -0.87 -12.85
N LYS A 213 21.81 -0.90 -11.82
CA LYS A 213 22.97 -0.01 -11.64
C LYS A 213 22.60 1.48 -11.83
N SER A 214 21.43 1.89 -11.40
CA SER A 214 20.88 3.22 -11.62
C SER A 214 20.49 3.89 -10.32
N LYS A 215 20.53 5.22 -10.28
CA LYS A 215 20.08 6.02 -9.14
C LYS A 215 18.60 6.41 -9.35
N VAL A 216 17.65 5.55 -8.99
CA VAL A 216 16.28 5.99 -8.72
C VAL A 216 16.22 6.42 -7.27
N PHE A 217 15.49 7.46 -7.03
CA PHE A 217 15.25 8.00 -5.71
C PHE A 217 14.54 6.95 -4.83
N ALA A 218 15.27 6.32 -3.95
CA ALA A 218 14.73 5.41 -2.94
C ALA A 218 14.74 6.16 -1.61
N GLU A 219 13.57 6.55 -1.12
CA GLU A 219 13.40 7.13 0.22
C GLU A 219 12.92 6.04 1.18
N ASP A 220 13.33 6.15 2.42
CA ASP A 220 12.78 5.37 3.54
C ASP A 220 11.44 5.98 3.99
N LYS A 221 10.49 5.99 3.06
CA LYS A 221 9.13 6.51 3.25
C LYS A 221 8.13 5.59 2.58
N LEU A 222 6.94 5.47 3.16
CA LEU A 222 5.86 4.70 2.53
C LEU A 222 5.47 5.35 1.19
N PHE A 223 5.15 4.50 0.22
CA PHE A 223 4.78 4.92 -1.14
C PHE A 223 5.82 5.83 -1.82
N ALA A 224 7.12 5.53 -1.64
CA ALA A 224 8.19 6.24 -2.34
C ALA A 224 8.02 6.17 -3.86
N THR A 225 7.49 5.07 -4.37
CA THR A 225 7.16 4.85 -5.78
C THR A 225 5.65 4.79 -5.94
N LEU A 226 5.07 5.78 -6.63
CA LEU A 226 3.65 5.78 -7.04
C LEU A 226 3.53 5.56 -8.55
N ASP A 227 4.44 6.14 -9.33
CA ASP A 227 4.51 5.94 -10.78
C ASP A 227 5.38 4.73 -11.09
N THR A 228 4.83 3.74 -11.81
CA THR A 228 5.59 2.56 -12.22
C THR A 228 6.77 2.94 -13.10
N THR A 229 7.93 2.43 -12.74
CA THR A 229 9.16 2.63 -13.53
C THR A 229 9.52 1.32 -14.21
N VAL A 230 9.51 1.29 -15.53
CA VAL A 230 9.92 0.11 -16.33
C VAL A 230 11.33 0.34 -16.87
N ARG A 231 12.22 -0.64 -16.71
CA ARG A 231 13.59 -0.59 -17.18
C ARG A 231 13.98 -1.87 -17.90
N LYS A 232 14.88 -1.74 -18.87
CA LYS A 232 15.53 -2.89 -19.49
C LYS A 232 16.70 -3.32 -18.62
N LEU A 233 16.71 -4.58 -18.23
CA LEU A 233 17.79 -5.25 -17.53
C LEU A 233 18.36 -6.33 -18.42
N VAL A 234 19.67 -6.50 -18.39
CA VAL A 234 20.38 -7.57 -19.11
C VAL A 234 21.19 -8.36 -18.09
N ILE A 235 20.90 -9.64 -17.96
CA ILE A 235 21.67 -10.57 -17.14
C ILE A 235 22.25 -11.62 -18.10
N GLY A 236 23.58 -11.78 -18.11
CA GLY A 236 24.22 -12.61 -19.11
C GLY A 236 23.90 -12.14 -20.53
N ASN A 237 23.36 -13.02 -21.34
CA ASN A 237 22.94 -12.77 -22.72
C ASN A 237 21.45 -12.47 -22.88
N LEU A 238 20.68 -12.37 -21.79
CA LEU A 238 19.22 -12.29 -21.83
C LEU A 238 18.70 -10.92 -21.40
N PRO A 239 18.16 -10.12 -22.33
CA PRO A 239 17.48 -8.87 -22.01
C PRO A 239 16.03 -9.13 -21.61
N PHE A 240 15.57 -8.45 -20.57
CA PHE A 240 14.17 -8.45 -20.13
C PHE A 240 13.78 -7.10 -19.52
N LEU A 241 12.49 -6.90 -19.30
CA LEU A 241 11.97 -5.70 -18.64
C LEU A 241 11.71 -6.00 -17.18
N ILE A 242 12.14 -5.07 -16.32
CA ILE A 242 11.82 -5.09 -14.89
C ILE A 242 11.05 -3.83 -14.54
N SER A 243 9.96 -3.98 -13.76
CA SER A 243 9.11 -2.87 -13.33
C SER A 243 9.04 -2.81 -11.80
N ASP A 244 9.27 -1.60 -11.24
CA ASP A 244 8.96 -1.30 -9.85
C ASP A 244 7.49 -0.87 -9.74
N THR A 245 6.78 -1.43 -8.79
CA THR A 245 5.35 -1.18 -8.60
C THR A 245 5.07 -0.44 -7.30
N VAL A 246 3.88 0.11 -7.18
CA VAL A 246 3.40 0.72 -5.93
C VAL A 246 3.45 -0.32 -4.81
N GLY A 247 3.98 0.09 -3.65
CA GLY A 247 3.97 -0.78 -2.47
C GLY A 247 2.55 -1.04 -1.99
N PHE A 248 2.27 -2.30 -1.71
CA PHE A 248 1.01 -2.69 -1.09
C PHE A 248 1.00 -2.32 0.40
N ILE A 249 -0.18 -2.08 0.93
CA ILE A 249 -0.41 -1.74 2.33
C ILE A 249 -1.70 -2.39 2.80
N ARG A 250 -1.80 -2.63 4.08
CA ARG A 250 -3.02 -3.14 4.72
C ARG A 250 -4.19 -2.15 4.54
N LYS A 251 -5.41 -2.67 4.38
CA LYS A 251 -6.63 -1.86 4.18
C LYS A 251 -6.49 -0.83 3.04
N LEU A 252 -5.84 -1.23 1.93
CA LEU A 252 -5.79 -0.37 0.75
C LEU A 252 -7.21 -0.07 0.29
N PRO A 253 -7.60 1.22 0.16
CA PRO A 253 -8.96 1.57 -0.25
C PRO A 253 -9.34 0.96 -1.59
N THR A 254 -10.53 0.35 -1.68
CA THR A 254 -11.01 -0.28 -2.93
C THR A 254 -11.11 0.71 -4.07
N GLN A 255 -11.46 1.97 -3.78
CA GLN A 255 -11.48 3.05 -4.77
C GLN A 255 -10.08 3.31 -5.35
N LEU A 256 -9.03 3.16 -4.52
CA LEU A 256 -7.64 3.26 -5.01
C LEU A 256 -7.26 2.05 -5.85
N VAL A 257 -7.58 0.83 -5.42
CA VAL A 257 -7.32 -0.38 -6.21
C VAL A 257 -7.95 -0.26 -7.60
N GLU A 258 -9.20 0.23 -7.68
CA GLU A 258 -9.88 0.45 -8.95
C GLU A 258 -9.23 1.58 -9.78
N SER A 259 -8.82 2.66 -9.13
CA SER A 259 -8.16 3.79 -9.79
C SER A 259 -6.75 3.44 -10.26
N PHE A 260 -6.02 2.61 -9.52
CA PHE A 260 -4.66 2.15 -9.85
C PHE A 260 -4.61 0.87 -10.70
N LYS A 261 -5.74 0.45 -11.24
CA LYS A 261 -5.79 -0.75 -12.11
C LYS A 261 -4.69 -0.77 -13.15
N SER A 262 -4.32 0.34 -13.71
CA SER A 262 -3.31 0.43 -14.77
C SER A 262 -1.86 0.47 -14.26
N THR A 263 -1.60 0.97 -13.05
CA THR A 263 -0.29 0.75 -12.41
C THR A 263 -0.13 -0.70 -12.01
N LEU A 264 -1.23 -1.36 -11.64
CA LEU A 264 -1.30 -2.81 -11.44
C LEU A 264 -1.34 -3.60 -12.74
N ASP A 265 -1.59 -2.96 -13.91
CA ASP A 265 -1.52 -3.61 -15.22
C ASP A 265 -0.09 -4.09 -15.54
N GLU A 266 0.96 -3.40 -15.07
CA GLU A 266 2.33 -3.92 -15.20
C GLU A 266 2.50 -5.26 -14.45
N VAL A 267 1.83 -5.44 -13.31
CA VAL A 267 1.78 -6.72 -12.59
C VAL A 267 0.94 -7.75 -13.36
N ARG A 268 -0.20 -7.32 -13.92
CA ARG A 268 -1.08 -8.19 -14.74
C ARG A 268 -0.43 -8.65 -16.03
N GLU A 269 0.41 -7.82 -16.63
CA GLU A 269 1.13 -8.13 -17.86
C GLU A 269 2.50 -8.76 -17.62
N ALA A 270 2.97 -8.83 -16.37
CA ALA A 270 4.22 -9.49 -16.02
C ALA A 270 4.15 -11.00 -16.28
N ASP A 271 5.25 -11.55 -16.70
CA ASP A 271 5.44 -12.99 -16.91
C ASP A 271 5.99 -13.68 -15.66
N LEU A 272 6.73 -12.92 -14.84
CA LEU A 272 7.32 -13.37 -13.58
C LEU A 272 7.11 -12.28 -12.51
N LEU A 273 6.74 -12.68 -11.31
CA LEU A 273 6.66 -11.80 -10.16
C LEU A 273 7.88 -11.99 -9.25
N LEU A 274 8.47 -10.89 -8.82
CA LEU A 274 9.49 -10.85 -7.79
C LEU A 274 8.85 -10.31 -6.52
N HIS A 275 8.40 -11.20 -5.64
CA HIS A 275 7.70 -10.84 -4.41
C HIS A 275 8.71 -10.58 -3.29
N VAL A 276 8.94 -9.32 -2.98
CA VAL A 276 9.89 -8.88 -1.96
C VAL A 276 9.21 -8.75 -0.61
N ILE A 277 9.79 -9.37 0.41
CA ILE A 277 9.30 -9.41 1.79
C ILE A 277 10.39 -8.88 2.73
N ASP A 278 10.03 -8.10 3.71
CA ASP A 278 10.90 -7.67 4.80
C ASP A 278 10.85 -8.70 5.92
N ILE A 279 11.93 -9.49 6.08
CA ILE A 279 11.99 -10.55 7.09
C ILE A 279 12.13 -10.00 8.52
N THR A 280 12.50 -8.75 8.67
CA THR A 280 12.68 -8.14 10.00
C THR A 280 11.36 -7.78 10.68
N HIS A 281 10.27 -7.73 9.92
CA HIS A 281 8.97 -7.39 10.46
C HIS A 281 8.31 -8.60 11.13
N SER A 282 7.84 -8.47 12.38
CA SER A 282 7.21 -9.55 13.13
C SER A 282 6.03 -10.23 12.40
N ASN A 283 5.29 -9.45 11.61
CA ASN A 283 4.09 -9.89 10.88
C ASN A 283 4.33 -10.01 9.36
N PHE A 284 5.54 -10.36 8.92
CA PHE A 284 5.86 -10.46 7.50
C PHE A 284 5.00 -11.51 6.75
N GLU A 285 4.54 -12.57 7.42
CA GLU A 285 3.63 -13.56 6.84
C GLU A 285 2.27 -12.93 6.52
N GLU A 286 1.74 -12.03 7.39
CA GLU A 286 0.50 -11.29 7.10
C GLU A 286 0.68 -10.28 5.96
N HIS A 287 1.85 -9.65 5.89
CA HIS A 287 2.19 -8.78 4.75
C HIS A 287 2.20 -9.57 3.43
N LYS A 288 2.79 -10.79 3.43
CA LYS A 288 2.75 -11.70 2.28
C LYS A 288 1.31 -12.01 1.87
N GLN A 289 0.46 -12.44 2.83
CA GLN A 289 -0.95 -12.75 2.59
C GLN A 289 -1.73 -11.55 2.06
N SER A 290 -1.48 -10.35 2.59
CA SER A 290 -2.11 -9.11 2.11
C SER A 290 -1.77 -8.81 0.65
N VAL A 291 -0.52 -9.03 0.25
CA VAL A 291 -0.08 -8.90 -1.15
C VAL A 291 -0.75 -9.96 -2.03
N GLU A 292 -0.78 -11.23 -1.60
CA GLU A 292 -1.41 -12.32 -2.34
C GLU A 292 -2.91 -12.11 -2.54
N LYS A 293 -3.60 -11.55 -1.54
CA LYS A 293 -5.01 -11.17 -1.66
C LYS A 293 -5.22 -10.16 -2.79
N ILE A 294 -4.41 -9.11 -2.85
CA ILE A 294 -4.50 -8.10 -3.90
C ILE A 294 -4.13 -8.71 -5.26
N LEU A 295 -3.09 -9.57 -5.33
CA LEU A 295 -2.73 -10.31 -6.55
C LEU A 295 -3.89 -11.19 -7.04
N SER A 296 -4.66 -11.80 -6.13
CA SER A 296 -5.87 -12.55 -6.45
C SER A 296 -6.96 -11.65 -7.04
N GLU A 297 -7.22 -10.49 -6.45
CA GLU A 297 -8.21 -9.51 -6.93
C GLU A 297 -7.91 -9.03 -8.35
N ILE A 298 -6.62 -8.88 -8.70
CA ILE A 298 -6.18 -8.50 -10.05
C ILE A 298 -5.93 -9.70 -10.98
N LYS A 299 -6.29 -10.93 -10.55
CA LYS A 299 -6.13 -12.19 -11.31
C LYS A 299 -4.67 -12.49 -11.71
N SER A 300 -3.72 -12.20 -10.84
CA SER A 300 -2.28 -12.39 -11.07
C SER A 300 -1.63 -13.36 -10.08
N LEU A 301 -2.39 -14.03 -9.23
CA LEU A 301 -1.87 -14.95 -8.22
C LEU A 301 -1.21 -16.20 -8.82
N ASN A 302 -1.71 -16.67 -9.97
CA ASN A 302 -1.23 -17.90 -10.62
C ASN A 302 0.05 -17.71 -11.46
N LYS A 303 0.68 -16.55 -11.40
CA LYS A 303 1.92 -16.28 -12.14
C LYS A 303 3.12 -16.91 -11.44
N PRO A 304 4.14 -17.33 -12.22
CA PRO A 304 5.43 -17.70 -11.64
C PRO A 304 5.92 -16.60 -10.70
N THR A 305 6.29 -16.98 -9.47
CA THR A 305 6.68 -16.01 -8.44
C THR A 305 7.97 -16.46 -7.77
N LEU A 306 8.96 -15.56 -7.72
CA LEU A 306 10.15 -15.69 -6.89
C LEU A 306 9.93 -14.91 -5.59
N LEU A 307 10.09 -15.60 -4.46
CA LEU A 307 9.97 -15.01 -3.14
C LEU A 307 11.34 -14.52 -2.68
N VAL A 308 11.44 -13.23 -2.36
CA VAL A 308 12.71 -12.59 -1.97
C VAL A 308 12.58 -12.02 -0.57
N PHE A 309 13.18 -12.68 0.41
CA PHE A 309 13.30 -12.16 1.76
C PHE A 309 14.46 -11.18 1.84
N ASN A 310 14.14 -9.90 2.01
CA ASN A 310 15.12 -8.81 2.09
C ASN A 310 15.37 -8.39 3.53
N LYS A 311 16.42 -7.59 3.74
CA LYS A 311 16.87 -7.00 5.01
C LYS A 311 17.41 -8.03 6.01
N ILE A 312 18.02 -9.12 5.52
CA ILE A 312 18.64 -10.13 6.40
C ILE A 312 19.78 -9.56 7.26
N ASP A 313 20.31 -8.40 6.90
CA ASP A 313 21.32 -7.66 7.66
C ASP A 313 20.80 -7.14 9.01
N ASN A 314 19.52 -6.82 9.07
CA ASN A 314 18.86 -6.30 10.28
C ASN A 314 18.03 -7.36 11.01
N TYR A 315 17.99 -8.60 10.49
CA TYR A 315 17.20 -9.66 11.13
C TYR A 315 17.87 -10.15 12.40
N GLN A 316 17.12 -10.13 13.50
CA GLN A 316 17.52 -10.68 14.80
C GLN A 316 16.39 -11.58 15.31
N ALA A 317 16.72 -12.84 15.62
CA ALA A 317 15.76 -13.72 16.27
C ALA A 317 15.56 -13.25 17.72
N VAL A 318 14.34 -13.37 18.23
CA VAL A 318 14.08 -13.11 19.65
C VAL A 318 14.71 -14.26 20.43
N GLU A 319 15.71 -13.97 21.24
CA GLU A 319 16.35 -14.98 22.08
C GLU A 319 15.43 -15.31 23.27
N ILE A 320 15.30 -16.61 23.58
CA ILE A 320 14.67 -17.08 24.80
C ILE A 320 15.82 -17.25 25.80
N GLU A 321 15.71 -16.65 26.98
CA GLU A 321 16.70 -16.87 28.05
C GLU A 321 16.81 -18.37 28.38
N ALA A 322 18.03 -18.85 28.64
CA ALA A 322 18.30 -20.27 28.81
C ALA A 322 17.50 -20.89 29.99
N ASP A 323 17.10 -20.06 30.93
CA ASP A 323 16.34 -20.44 32.13
C ASP A 323 14.81 -20.27 31.98
N ASP A 324 14.35 -19.78 30.84
CA ASP A 324 12.92 -19.62 30.57
C ASP A 324 12.31 -20.92 30.03
N LEU A 325 11.81 -21.74 30.95
CA LEU A 325 11.11 -23.00 30.67
C LEU A 325 9.60 -22.81 30.35
N ILE A 326 9.10 -21.58 30.45
CA ILE A 326 7.66 -21.29 30.39
C ILE A 326 7.28 -20.75 29.00
N THR A 327 8.19 -20.03 28.32
CA THR A 327 7.88 -19.43 27.01
C THR A 327 7.89 -20.48 25.91
N GLU A 328 6.73 -20.72 25.31
CA GLU A 328 6.61 -21.59 24.15
C GLU A 328 7.41 -21.03 22.96
N ARG A 329 8.20 -21.89 22.32
CA ARG A 329 8.93 -21.52 21.10
C ARG A 329 7.94 -21.25 19.97
N THR A 330 7.77 -19.98 19.64
CA THR A 330 6.98 -19.53 18.50
C THR A 330 7.88 -19.23 17.30
N LYS A 331 7.30 -18.97 16.14
CA LYS A 331 8.03 -18.56 14.92
C LYS A 331 8.90 -17.31 15.12
N LYS A 332 8.61 -16.46 16.11
CA LYS A 332 9.40 -15.25 16.45
C LYS A 332 10.83 -15.57 16.91
N HIS A 333 11.04 -16.79 17.41
CA HIS A 333 12.33 -17.27 17.90
C HIS A 333 13.15 -18.00 16.83
N TYR A 334 12.66 -18.08 15.59
CA TYR A 334 13.38 -18.77 14.52
C TYR A 334 14.61 -17.98 14.11
N THR A 335 15.73 -18.69 14.02
CA THR A 335 16.95 -18.14 13.42
C THR A 335 16.77 -17.98 11.91
N LEU A 336 17.62 -17.18 11.28
CA LEU A 336 17.60 -17.01 9.83
C LEU A 336 17.72 -18.34 9.08
N ASP A 337 18.55 -19.27 9.60
CA ASP A 337 18.74 -20.58 8.97
C ASP A 337 17.53 -21.51 9.15
N GLN A 338 16.78 -21.38 10.25
CA GLN A 338 15.51 -22.09 10.41
C GLN A 338 14.46 -21.55 9.42
N TRP A 339 14.37 -20.23 9.23
CA TRP A 339 13.50 -19.64 8.22
C TRP A 339 13.88 -20.09 6.80
N LYS A 340 15.18 -20.09 6.47
CA LYS A 340 15.63 -20.60 5.17
C LYS A 340 15.19 -22.05 4.94
N LYS A 341 15.39 -22.92 5.91
CA LYS A 341 14.96 -24.33 5.81
C LYS A 341 13.45 -24.45 5.65
N THR A 342 12.66 -23.70 6.41
CA THR A 342 11.20 -23.73 6.34
C THR A 342 10.71 -23.33 4.93
N TRP A 343 11.15 -22.19 4.43
CA TRP A 343 10.69 -21.65 3.13
C TRP A 343 11.28 -22.42 1.93
N MET A 344 12.51 -22.92 2.03
CA MET A 344 13.09 -23.79 1.00
C MET A 344 12.36 -25.14 0.90
N ASN A 345 11.92 -25.69 2.04
CA ASN A 345 11.12 -26.91 2.03
C ASN A 345 9.72 -26.70 1.43
N GLU A 346 9.13 -25.51 1.58
CA GLU A 346 7.80 -25.18 1.09
C GLU A 346 7.80 -24.82 -0.41
N LEU A 347 8.78 -24.03 -0.86
CA LEU A 347 8.80 -23.39 -2.19
C LEU A 347 9.96 -23.85 -3.10
N GLY A 348 10.84 -24.72 -2.61
CA GLY A 348 12.00 -25.21 -3.35
C GLY A 348 12.94 -24.08 -3.72
N GLU A 349 13.35 -24.06 -5.00
CA GLU A 349 14.28 -23.07 -5.55
C GLU A 349 13.66 -21.68 -5.81
N ASN A 350 12.37 -21.49 -5.54
CA ASN A 350 11.69 -20.22 -5.81
C ASN A 350 11.79 -19.23 -4.66
N VAL A 351 12.74 -19.39 -3.74
CA VAL A 351 12.95 -18.54 -2.58
C VAL A 351 14.41 -18.16 -2.41
N ILE A 352 14.66 -16.89 -2.03
CA ILE A 352 16.00 -16.41 -1.75
C ILE A 352 16.00 -15.39 -0.62
N PHE A 353 17.10 -15.34 0.14
CA PHE A 353 17.30 -14.43 1.27
C PHE A 353 18.46 -13.47 0.96
N ILE A 354 18.17 -12.17 0.95
CA ILE A 354 19.13 -11.14 0.51
C ILE A 354 19.24 -9.97 1.51
N SER A 355 20.32 -9.21 1.39
CA SER A 355 20.37 -7.82 1.84
C SER A 355 20.62 -6.91 0.64
N ALA A 356 19.62 -6.13 0.28
CA ALA A 356 19.77 -5.12 -0.77
C ALA A 356 20.69 -3.98 -0.32
N LYS A 357 20.77 -3.70 0.99
CA LYS A 357 21.62 -2.67 1.59
C LYS A 357 23.10 -3.08 1.53
N ASP A 358 23.40 -4.26 2.06
CA ASP A 358 24.77 -4.79 2.16
C ASP A 358 25.21 -5.57 0.92
N LYS A 359 24.34 -5.68 -0.08
CA LYS A 359 24.55 -6.42 -1.34
C LYS A 359 24.84 -7.92 -1.15
N LYS A 360 24.31 -8.54 -0.09
CA LYS A 360 24.49 -9.97 0.18
C LYS A 360 23.52 -10.78 -0.68
N ASN A 361 24.00 -11.87 -1.28
CA ASN A 361 23.28 -12.84 -2.11
C ASN A 361 22.59 -12.20 -3.35
N ILE A 362 23.10 -11.07 -3.85
CA ILE A 362 22.52 -10.38 -5.02
C ILE A 362 22.88 -11.11 -6.32
N ASP A 363 24.07 -11.70 -6.39
CA ASP A 363 24.48 -12.44 -7.58
C ASP A 363 23.73 -13.77 -7.68
N ASP A 364 23.48 -14.46 -6.56
CA ASP A 364 22.60 -15.63 -6.49
C ASP A 364 21.17 -15.29 -6.95
N LEU A 365 20.65 -14.11 -6.56
CA LEU A 365 19.35 -13.61 -7.04
C LEU A 365 19.36 -13.39 -8.55
N LYS A 366 20.44 -12.84 -9.11
CA LYS A 366 20.56 -12.65 -10.59
C LYS A 366 20.58 -13.98 -11.32
N GLU A 367 21.30 -14.98 -10.80
CA GLU A 367 21.35 -16.34 -11.39
C GLU A 367 19.97 -16.99 -11.36
N LEU A 368 19.27 -16.89 -10.24
CA LEU A 368 17.91 -17.42 -10.12
C LEU A 368 16.92 -16.69 -11.04
N MET A 369 17.01 -15.37 -11.14
CA MET A 369 16.21 -14.59 -12.08
C MET A 369 16.54 -14.97 -13.53
N TYR A 370 17.82 -15.13 -13.87
CA TYR A 370 18.24 -15.54 -15.21
C TYR A 370 17.64 -16.90 -15.57
N SER A 371 17.74 -17.89 -14.68
CA SER A 371 17.17 -19.23 -14.90
C SER A 371 15.66 -19.16 -15.20
N LYS A 372 14.89 -18.45 -14.37
CA LYS A 372 13.43 -18.33 -14.53
C LYS A 372 13.04 -17.53 -15.78
N VAL A 373 13.71 -16.42 -16.05
CA VAL A 373 13.46 -15.61 -17.25
C VAL A 373 13.83 -16.38 -18.51
N ARG A 374 14.92 -17.18 -18.50
CA ARG A 374 15.34 -18.05 -19.60
C ARG A 374 14.29 -19.11 -19.89
N GLU A 375 13.77 -19.77 -18.87
CA GLU A 375 12.70 -20.77 -18.99
C GLU A 375 11.46 -20.20 -19.69
N ILE A 376 11.00 -19.02 -19.26
CA ILE A 376 9.86 -18.31 -19.87
C ILE A 376 10.20 -17.88 -21.30
N HIS A 377 11.40 -17.38 -21.53
CA HIS A 377 11.83 -16.92 -22.86
C HIS A 377 11.87 -18.07 -23.87
N VAL A 378 12.47 -19.18 -23.52
CA VAL A 378 12.57 -20.40 -24.41
C VAL A 378 11.17 -20.96 -24.72
N THR A 379 10.27 -20.97 -23.73
CA THR A 379 8.89 -21.40 -23.96
C THR A 379 8.14 -20.47 -24.93
N ARG A 380 8.38 -19.14 -24.84
CA ARG A 380 7.73 -18.15 -25.71
C ARG A 380 8.36 -18.08 -27.11
N PHE A 381 9.66 -18.29 -27.21
CA PHE A 381 10.45 -18.15 -28.44
C PHE A 381 11.31 -19.39 -28.71
N PRO A 382 10.70 -20.55 -29.01
CA PRO A 382 11.42 -21.82 -29.11
C PRO A 382 12.44 -21.89 -30.26
N TYR A 383 12.37 -20.95 -31.24
CA TYR A 383 13.25 -20.89 -32.40
C TYR A 383 14.22 -19.70 -32.41
N ASN A 384 14.25 -18.98 -31.30
CA ASN A 384 15.10 -17.80 -31.19
C ASN A 384 16.42 -18.18 -30.53
N ASN A 385 17.48 -18.34 -31.33
CA ASN A 385 18.85 -18.35 -30.80
C ASN A 385 19.04 -17.00 -30.10
N PHE A 386 19.40 -17.03 -28.82
CA PHE A 386 19.59 -15.82 -27.97
C PHE A 386 20.28 -14.72 -28.77
N LEU A 387 19.67 -13.51 -28.78
CA LEU A 387 20.14 -12.35 -29.57
C LEU A 387 21.56 -11.88 -29.22
N TYR A 388 22.10 -12.41 -28.13
CA TYR A 388 23.45 -12.13 -27.67
C TYR A 388 24.19 -13.46 -27.41
N PRO A 389 25.38 -13.67 -27.96
CA PRO A 389 26.20 -14.82 -27.62
C PRO A 389 26.55 -14.79 -26.13
N GLU A 390 26.67 -15.96 -25.51
CA GLU A 390 27.22 -16.05 -24.16
C GLU A 390 28.63 -15.44 -24.21
N ILE A 391 28.83 -14.39 -23.39
CA ILE A 391 30.17 -13.89 -23.16
C ILE A 391 30.77 -14.85 -22.14
N ILE A 392 31.62 -15.73 -22.65
CA ILE A 392 32.46 -16.67 -21.89
C ILE A 392 33.43 -15.87 -21.01
#